data_74f1249325fd690094937d2b5e14c3c6
#
_entry.id   74f1249325fd690094937d2b5e14c3c6
#
_cell.length_a   1.000
_cell.length_b   1.000
_cell.length_c   1.000
_cell.angle_alpha   90.00
_cell.angle_beta   90.00
_cell.angle_gamma   90.00
#
_symmetry.space_group_name_H-M   'P 1'
#
loop_
_entity.id
_entity.type
_entity.pdbx_description
1 polymer ?
#
loop_
_entity_poly.entity_id
_entity_poly.type
_entity_poly.pdbx_seq_one_letter_code
_entity_poly.pdbx_strand_id
1 'polypeptide(L)'
;MCSSDLYWASWCAPCRVEHPHLETLADEGIPIYGVNYKDEPGKALGFLEELGDPYAAIGADASGRMALDWGVYGVPETYVIDAEGTIVTRFAGPITERVLETTIMPAIEEAGGLPE
;
A
#
# COMPACT_ATOMS: atom_id res chain seq x y z
N MET A 1 13.49 6.76 8.75
CA MET A 1 12.03 6.79 8.51
C MET A 1 11.67 5.81 7.42
N CYS A 2 10.68 4.96 7.64
CA CYS A 2 10.26 3.97 6.65
C CYS A 2 8.99 4.43 5.92
N SER A 3 8.65 3.74 4.84
CA SER A 3 7.42 3.95 4.11
C SER A 3 6.80 2.60 3.74
N SER A 4 5.55 2.64 3.31
CA SER A 4 4.88 1.50 2.72
C SER A 4 4.40 1.86 1.33
N ASP A 5 4.77 1.05 0.35
CA ASP A 5 4.32 1.22 -1.03
C ASP A 5 3.29 0.13 -1.33
N LEU A 6 2.17 0.53 -1.91
CA LEU A 6 1.04 -0.37 -2.15
C LEU A 6 0.52 -0.28 -3.58
N TYR A 7 0.47 -1.43 -4.25
CA TYR A 7 -0.25 -1.59 -5.52
C TYR A 7 -1.71 -1.91 -5.23
N TRP A 8 -2.62 -1.14 -5.81
CA TRP A 8 -4.07 -1.26 -5.56
C TRP A 8 -4.89 -0.91 -6.79
N ALA A 9 -6.17 -1.22 -6.76
CA ALA A 9 -7.11 -0.84 -7.82
C ALA A 9 -8.52 -0.71 -7.28
N SER A 10 -9.34 0.13 -7.90
CA SER A 10 -10.74 0.32 -7.51
C SER A 10 -11.59 -0.93 -7.78
N TRP A 11 -11.21 -1.73 -8.79
CA TRP A 11 -11.90 -2.97 -9.15
C TRP A 11 -11.52 -4.17 -8.26
N CYS A 12 -10.59 -3.98 -7.34
CA CYS A 12 -10.05 -5.04 -6.49
C CYS A 12 -10.84 -5.13 -5.18
N ALA A 13 -11.65 -6.18 -5.00
CA ALA A 13 -12.42 -6.37 -3.77
C ALA A 13 -11.55 -6.53 -2.52
N PRO A 14 -10.45 -7.32 -2.53
CA PRO A 14 -9.55 -7.39 -1.38
C PRO A 14 -8.93 -6.04 -1.00
N CYS A 15 -8.73 -5.15 -1.96
CA CYS A 15 -8.23 -3.80 -1.68
C CYS A 15 -9.22 -2.99 -0.83
N ARG A 16 -10.53 -3.19 -1.04
CA ARG A 16 -11.57 -2.55 -0.22
C ARG A 16 -11.55 -3.09 1.21
N VAL A 17 -11.32 -4.39 1.36
CA VAL A 17 -11.27 -5.04 2.68
C VAL A 17 -10.09 -4.53 3.50
N GLU A 18 -8.93 -4.33 2.87
CA GLU A 18 -7.74 -3.87 3.59
C GLU A 18 -7.74 -2.36 3.88
N HIS A 19 -8.53 -1.57 3.17
CA HIS A 19 -8.46 -0.11 3.23
C HIS A 19 -8.52 0.51 4.63
N PRO A 20 -9.38 0.04 5.56
CA PRO A 20 -9.39 0.54 6.93
C PRO A 20 -8.05 0.38 7.64
N HIS A 21 -7.29 -0.65 7.33
CA HIS A 21 -5.96 -0.88 7.94
C HIS A 21 -4.93 0.09 7.39
N LEU A 22 -5.08 0.53 6.12
CA LEU A 22 -4.24 1.58 5.55
C LEU A 22 -4.51 2.91 6.24
N GLU A 23 -5.76 3.21 6.54
CA GLU A 23 -6.14 4.41 7.30
C GLU A 23 -5.50 4.39 8.69
N THR A 24 -5.49 3.24 9.36
CA THR A 24 -4.84 3.07 10.66
C THR A 24 -3.35 3.37 10.58
N LEU A 25 -2.65 2.84 9.57
CA LEU A 25 -1.23 3.11 9.37
C LEU A 25 -0.96 4.59 9.10
N ALA A 26 -1.78 5.22 8.28
CA ALA A 26 -1.65 6.65 7.98
C ALA A 26 -1.86 7.50 9.24
N ASP A 27 -2.83 7.16 10.06
CA ASP A 27 -3.13 7.85 11.32
C ASP A 27 -1.97 7.72 12.31
N GLU A 28 -1.20 6.65 12.23
CA GLU A 28 -0.01 6.44 13.05
C GLU A 28 1.23 7.16 12.49
N GLY A 29 1.09 7.85 11.37
CA GLY A 29 2.17 8.64 10.79
C GLY A 29 3.07 7.89 9.80
N ILE A 30 2.69 6.70 9.37
CA ILE A 30 3.44 5.93 8.38
C ILE A 30 3.10 6.48 6.98
N PRO A 31 4.08 7.00 6.21
CA PRO A 31 3.80 7.43 4.84
C PRO A 31 3.45 6.22 3.97
N ILE A 32 2.33 6.31 3.27
CA ILE A 32 1.89 5.26 2.34
C ILE A 32 1.87 5.85 0.93
N TYR A 33 2.58 5.22 0.01
CA TYR A 33 2.59 5.60 -1.39
C TYR A 33 1.81 4.58 -2.18
N GLY A 34 0.75 5.02 -2.86
CA GLY A 34 -0.11 4.15 -3.63
C GLY A 34 0.27 4.13 -5.11
N VAL A 35 0.28 2.94 -5.71
CA VAL A 35 0.37 2.78 -7.16
C VAL A 35 -0.94 2.19 -7.64
N ASN A 36 -1.70 2.97 -8.38
CA ASN A 36 -3.00 2.57 -8.91
C ASN A 36 -2.79 1.71 -10.16
N TYR A 37 -3.10 0.42 -10.04
CA TYR A 37 -2.76 -0.60 -11.00
C TYR A 37 -3.89 -0.88 -11.96
N LYS A 38 -3.63 -0.73 -13.27
CA LYS A 38 -4.57 -1.05 -14.37
C LYS A 38 -5.98 -0.54 -14.10
N ASP A 39 -6.12 0.73 -13.77
CA ASP A 39 -7.39 1.31 -13.36
C ASP A 39 -7.69 2.58 -14.17
N GLU A 40 -8.93 3.03 -14.09
CA GLU A 40 -9.35 4.29 -14.70
C GLU A 40 -9.30 5.40 -13.65
N PRO A 41 -8.73 6.58 -13.98
CA PRO A 41 -8.59 7.67 -13.00
C PRO A 41 -9.88 8.06 -12.29
N GLY A 42 -11.00 8.13 -13.02
CA GLY A 42 -12.30 8.47 -12.42
C GLY A 42 -12.79 7.44 -11.42
N LYS A 43 -12.57 6.16 -11.69
CA LYS A 43 -12.94 5.08 -10.78
C LYS A 43 -12.03 5.04 -9.56
N ALA A 44 -10.73 5.30 -9.74
CA ALA A 44 -9.77 5.40 -8.64
C ALA A 44 -10.14 6.54 -7.70
N LEU A 45 -10.46 7.72 -8.23
CA LEU A 45 -10.90 8.86 -7.42
C LEU A 45 -12.19 8.57 -6.67
N GLY A 46 -13.16 7.93 -7.31
CA GLY A 46 -14.41 7.52 -6.67
C GLY A 46 -14.20 6.56 -5.51
N PHE A 47 -13.27 5.63 -5.65
CA PHE A 47 -12.87 4.71 -4.57
C PHE A 47 -12.34 5.49 -3.36
N LEU A 48 -11.45 6.46 -3.58
CA LEU A 48 -10.87 7.26 -2.50
C LEU A 48 -11.90 8.20 -1.86
N GLU A 49 -12.84 8.75 -2.62
CA GLU A 49 -13.93 9.55 -2.07
C GLU A 49 -14.83 8.73 -1.15
N GLU A 50 -15.12 7.48 -1.54
CA GLU A 50 -15.98 6.59 -0.78
C GLU A 50 -15.30 6.07 0.49
N LEU A 51 -14.04 5.67 0.40
CA LEU A 51 -13.35 4.95 1.46
C LEU A 51 -12.29 5.78 2.22
N GLY A 52 -11.95 6.96 1.73
CA GLY A 52 -10.91 7.81 2.29
C GLY A 52 -9.59 7.68 1.53
N ASP A 53 -8.71 8.67 1.69
CA ASP A 53 -7.41 8.73 1.03
C ASP A 53 -6.27 8.68 2.07
N PRO A 54 -5.72 7.47 2.36
CA PRO A 54 -4.62 7.33 3.31
C PRO A 54 -3.25 7.63 2.69
N TYR A 55 -3.18 7.88 1.38
CA TYR A 55 -1.92 7.97 0.66
C TYR A 55 -1.26 9.34 0.76
N ALA A 56 0.05 9.34 1.05
CA ALA A 56 0.87 10.55 0.99
C ALA A 56 1.02 11.03 -0.46
N ALA A 57 1.13 10.08 -1.40
CA ALA A 57 1.15 10.35 -2.82
C ALA A 57 0.65 9.12 -3.59
N ILE A 58 0.12 9.34 -4.78
CA ILE A 58 -0.41 8.28 -5.63
C ILE A 58 0.16 8.42 -7.02
N GLY A 59 0.71 7.31 -7.55
CA GLY A 59 1.09 7.20 -8.94
C GLY A 59 0.11 6.29 -9.68
N ALA A 60 0.09 6.39 -11.00
CA ALA A 60 -0.76 5.54 -11.84
C ALA A 60 0.09 4.62 -12.70
N ASP A 61 -0.26 3.34 -12.71
CA ASP A 61 0.34 2.32 -13.58
C ASP A 61 -0.77 1.73 -14.47
N ALA A 62 -1.29 2.54 -15.38
CA ALA A 62 -2.46 2.20 -16.19
C ALA A 62 -2.25 0.94 -17.05
N SER A 63 -1.05 0.73 -17.57
CA SER A 63 -0.74 -0.44 -18.40
C SER A 63 -0.33 -1.67 -17.57
N GLY A 64 0.02 -1.49 -16.30
CA GLY A 64 0.56 -2.54 -15.44
C GLY A 64 2.05 -2.83 -15.67
N ARG A 65 2.73 -1.98 -16.43
CA ARG A 65 4.14 -2.21 -16.79
C ARG A 65 5.09 -2.06 -15.62
N MET A 66 4.85 -1.05 -14.77
CA MET A 66 5.65 -0.85 -13.55
C MET A 66 5.51 -2.05 -12.62
N ALA A 67 4.29 -2.55 -12.44
CA ALA A 67 4.03 -3.73 -11.63
C ALA A 67 4.78 -4.94 -12.17
N LEU A 68 4.80 -5.13 -13.49
CA LEU A 68 5.54 -6.22 -14.13
C LEU A 68 7.05 -6.11 -13.84
N ASP A 69 7.62 -4.91 -13.95
CA ASP A 69 9.05 -4.67 -13.68
C ASP A 69 9.40 -4.95 -12.21
N TRP A 70 8.47 -4.71 -11.28
CA TRP A 70 8.65 -4.99 -9.86
C TRP A 70 8.31 -6.43 -9.47
N GLY A 71 7.83 -7.24 -10.41
CA GLY A 71 7.41 -8.61 -10.16
C GLY A 71 6.05 -8.72 -9.48
N VAL A 72 5.21 -7.70 -9.60
CA VAL A 72 3.85 -7.72 -9.06
C VAL A 72 2.92 -8.40 -10.05
N TYR A 73 2.25 -9.45 -9.63
CA TYR A 73 1.35 -10.23 -10.47
C TYR A 73 -0.12 -9.93 -10.23
N GLY A 74 -0.44 -9.13 -9.22
CA GLY A 74 -1.82 -8.78 -8.90
C GLY A 74 -1.88 -7.76 -7.78
N VAL A 75 -3.08 -7.44 -7.35
CA VAL A 75 -3.35 -6.49 -6.27
C VAL A 75 -4.25 -7.14 -5.21
N PRO A 76 -4.15 -6.73 -3.94
CA PRO A 76 -3.17 -5.77 -3.41
C PRO A 76 -1.81 -6.41 -3.15
N GLU A 77 -0.77 -5.61 -3.23
CA GLU A 77 0.57 -6.04 -2.87
C GLU A 77 1.30 -4.90 -2.16
N THR A 78 1.90 -5.19 -1.00
CA THR A 78 2.48 -4.19 -0.11
C THR A 78 3.98 -4.39 0.06
N TYR A 79 4.74 -3.30 0.02
CA TYR A 79 6.17 -3.28 0.29
C TYR A 79 6.44 -2.37 1.49
N VAL A 80 7.25 -2.84 2.43
CA VAL A 80 7.78 -1.99 3.52
C VAL A 80 9.22 -1.66 3.15
N ILE A 81 9.53 -0.37 3.12
CA ILE A 81 10.80 0.15 2.62
C ILE A 81 11.45 1.00 3.70
N ASP A 82 12.76 0.78 3.95
CA ASP A 82 13.50 1.55 4.95
C ASP A 82 13.96 2.92 4.41
N ALA A 83 14.61 3.71 5.25
CA ALA A 83 15.05 5.05 4.89
C ALA A 83 16.09 5.08 3.78
N GLU A 84 16.82 4.00 3.57
CA GLU A 84 17.81 3.87 2.50
C GLU A 84 17.20 3.37 1.17
N GLY A 85 15.90 3.09 1.14
CA GLY A 85 15.22 2.59 -0.05
C GLY A 85 15.28 1.07 -0.20
N THR A 86 15.71 0.36 0.84
CA THR A 86 15.79 -1.10 0.81
C THR A 86 14.43 -1.71 1.16
N ILE A 87 13.99 -2.69 0.38
CA ILE A 87 12.76 -3.42 0.65
C ILE A 87 13.00 -4.39 1.80
N VAL A 88 12.34 -4.13 2.94
CA VAL A 88 12.43 -4.97 4.13
C VAL A 88 11.48 -6.16 4.02
N THR A 89 10.28 -5.93 3.53
CA THR A 89 9.24 -6.95 3.41
C THR A 89 8.36 -6.69 2.20
N ARG A 90 7.96 -7.76 1.54
CA ARG A 90 6.95 -7.79 0.49
C ARG A 90 5.83 -8.71 0.93
N PHE A 91 4.58 -8.23 0.89
CA PHE A 91 3.43 -9.05 1.23
C PHE A 91 2.44 -9.04 0.07
N ALA A 92 2.17 -10.22 -0.50
CA ALA A 92 1.18 -10.40 -1.55
C ALA A 92 -0.15 -10.77 -0.90
N GLY A 93 -1.19 -9.99 -1.19
CA GLY A 93 -2.53 -10.20 -0.66
C GLY A 93 -3.00 -9.07 0.24
N PRO A 94 -4.26 -9.13 0.71
CA PRO A 94 -4.83 -8.07 1.52
C PRO A 94 -4.24 -8.04 2.93
N ILE A 95 -4.05 -6.83 3.46
CA ILE A 95 -3.66 -6.64 4.85
C ILE A 95 -4.91 -6.81 5.70
N THR A 96 -4.95 -7.89 6.47
CA THR A 96 -5.95 -8.10 7.50
C THR A 96 -5.41 -7.59 8.82
N GLU A 97 -6.24 -7.55 9.87
CA GLU A 97 -5.77 -7.18 11.20
C GLU A 97 -4.63 -8.07 11.66
N ARG A 98 -4.74 -9.37 11.41
CA ARG A 98 -3.68 -10.32 11.75
C ARG A 98 -2.39 -10.05 10.98
N VAL A 99 -2.47 -9.80 9.67
CA VAL A 99 -1.31 -9.49 8.84
C VAL A 99 -0.67 -8.18 9.28
N LEU A 100 -1.49 -7.19 9.61
CA LEU A 100 -0.99 -5.92 10.14
C LEU A 100 -0.14 -6.15 11.40
N GLU A 101 -0.63 -6.89 12.35
CA GLU A 101 0.05 -7.15 13.63
C GLU A 101 1.26 -8.08 13.51
N THR A 102 1.16 -9.14 12.69
CA THR A 102 2.19 -10.19 12.64
C THR A 102 3.24 -9.98 11.56
N THR A 103 2.95 -9.20 10.55
CA THR A 103 3.84 -9.04 9.38
C THR A 103 4.20 -7.58 9.12
N ILE A 104 3.21 -6.70 9.01
CA ILE A 104 3.44 -5.31 8.59
C ILE A 104 4.07 -4.48 9.72
N MET A 105 3.48 -4.47 10.91
CA MET A 105 4.02 -3.69 12.02
C MET A 105 5.43 -4.13 12.43
N PRO A 106 5.73 -5.45 12.55
CA PRO A 106 7.11 -5.88 12.78
C PRO A 106 8.09 -5.46 11.69
N ALA A 107 7.68 -5.47 10.42
CA ALA A 107 8.51 -5.01 9.32
C ALA A 107 8.79 -3.51 9.40
N ILE A 108 7.80 -2.71 9.79
CA ILE A 108 7.95 -1.27 9.99
C ILE A 108 8.94 -0.99 11.13
N GLU A 109 8.86 -1.73 12.22
CA GLU A 109 9.81 -1.60 13.33
C GLU A 109 11.24 -1.96 12.89
N GLU A 110 11.39 -3.03 12.11
CA GLU A 110 12.68 -3.42 11.54
C GLU A 110 13.24 -2.35 10.59
N ALA A 111 12.36 -1.70 9.82
CA ALA A 111 12.74 -0.66 8.86
C ALA A 111 13.08 0.69 9.50
N GLY A 112 13.05 0.82 10.82
CA GLY A 112 13.37 2.05 11.52
C GLY A 112 12.26 2.58 12.41
N GLY A 113 11.15 1.89 12.48
CA GLY A 113 10.04 2.23 13.35
C GLY A 113 9.17 3.37 12.85
N LEU A 114 8.26 3.83 13.72
CA LEU A 114 7.37 4.94 13.45
C LEU A 114 8.16 6.24 13.41
N PRO A 115 7.77 7.19 12.54
CA PRO A 115 8.36 8.53 12.58
C PRO A 115 7.99 9.22 13.89
N GLU A 116 8.95 9.86 14.46
CA GLU A 116 8.77 10.65 15.69
C GLU A 116 8.24 12.05 15.38
#